data_c6a23b72b79ac7b28c11c5f0f0df18cd
#
_entry.id   c6a23b72b79ac7b28c11c5f0f0df18cd
#
_cell.length_a   1.000
_cell.length_b   1.000
_cell.length_c   1.000
_cell.angle_alpha   90.00
_cell.angle_beta   90.00
_cell.angle_gamma   90.00
#
_symmetry.space_group_name_H-M   'P 1'
#
loop_
_entity.id
_entity.type
_entity.pdbx_description
1 polymer ?
#
loop_
_entity_poly.entity_id
_entity_poly.type
_entity_poly.pdbx_seq_one_letter_code
_entity_poly.pdbx_strand_id
1 'polypeptide(L)'
;MEEKYNQLEDENASDTSEKSKTGLVTPEKKVSTEVKKESEPIIPVPVASASKSEVKEEDDQDSDHEDPHVKELLHGLEGAAFQSRLPFDKLTSTEAACFPDVSGGPPQTQKVFLHIRNRLLQIWLENPKQQLIIENALPQIEPPYNSDTVLTRRIHAFLERHGFINFGVFKRLKPLPTKKLGKVIVIGAGIAGLAAAQQMQQFGLEVIVLEARDRVGGRIATFRKSNYIADLGAMVVTGLGGNPVTTLSKQINMELHKIRQKCPLYESDGQTVPKDKDEMVEREFNRLLEATSYLSHQLDFNYVNSGSGGQGSNTRPVSLGQALEWVIRLQEQGVKQRQVAHLRSVLSLQGRLVTNQHRMISIMDRLVELNKQYKEMTESKLQTRDITQEFVLRSKLRDLHNACKEWDQLSDQQKEIEAKLQELEASPPSDVYLSSKDRQILDWHFANLEFANATSLSNLSLKHWDQDDDFEFTGSHLTGEFTYCLYKSRINFQRIAILENSQIRRYV
;
A
#
# COMPACT_ATOMS: atom_id res chain seq x y z
N MET A 1 -36.86 13.77 17.25
CA MET A 1 -36.23 13.07 16.14
C MET A 1 -36.51 11.57 16.14
N GLU A 2 -37.13 11.05 17.17
CA GLU A 2 -37.57 9.64 17.24
C GLU A 2 -38.93 9.36 16.52
N GLU A 3 -39.75 10.37 16.32
CA GLU A 3 -41.03 10.20 15.65
C GLU A 3 -41.00 10.18 14.11
N LYS A 4 -39.85 10.52 13.50
CA LYS A 4 -39.68 10.49 12.03
C LYS A 4 -39.09 9.20 11.49
N TYR A 5 -38.63 8.30 12.36
CA TYR A 5 -37.99 7.04 11.93
C TYR A 5 -38.98 5.87 11.85
N ASN A 6 -40.15 5.99 12.45
CA ASN A 6 -41.16 4.93 12.47
C ASN A 6 -42.19 4.99 11.33
N GLN A 7 -42.03 5.90 10.36
CA GLN A 7 -42.98 6.02 9.22
C GLN A 7 -42.45 5.48 7.89
N LEU A 8 -41.31 4.81 7.85
CA LEU A 8 -40.72 4.29 6.62
C LEU A 8 -40.69 2.74 6.51
N GLU A 9 -41.27 2.02 7.44
CA GLU A 9 -41.33 0.53 7.41
C GLU A 9 -42.62 -0.10 6.96
N ASP A 10 -43.69 0.65 6.57
CA ASP A 10 -45.04 0.11 6.27
C ASP A 10 -45.49 0.19 4.82
N GLU A 11 -44.64 0.53 3.86
CA GLU A 11 -44.99 0.47 2.44
C GLU A 11 -43.98 -0.33 1.64
N ASN A 12 -44.09 -1.66 1.66
CA ASN A 12 -43.74 -2.55 0.53
C ASN A 12 -43.94 -4.02 0.89
N ALA A 13 -45.21 -4.40 0.95
CA ALA A 13 -45.65 -5.80 0.86
C ALA A 13 -46.91 -5.87 0.02
N SER A 14 -46.82 -6.17 -1.26
CA SER A 14 -47.81 -6.99 -1.99
C SER A 14 -47.47 -7.14 -3.47
N ASP A 15 -47.46 -8.41 -3.86
CA ASP A 15 -47.93 -8.99 -5.14
C ASP A 15 -47.08 -8.76 -6.41
N THR A 16 -46.83 -9.74 -7.22
CA THR A 16 -47.50 -11.02 -7.60
C THR A 16 -46.57 -11.86 -8.47
N SER A 17 -46.79 -13.15 -8.38
CA SER A 17 -46.32 -14.25 -9.23
C SER A 17 -46.69 -14.11 -10.72
N GLU A 18 -45.83 -14.55 -11.64
CA GLU A 18 -46.24 -15.51 -12.69
C GLU A 18 -45.05 -16.14 -13.44
N LYS A 19 -45.27 -17.39 -13.77
CA LYS A 19 -44.39 -18.35 -14.43
C LYS A 19 -44.38 -18.18 -15.95
N SER A 20 -43.28 -18.45 -16.62
CA SER A 20 -43.29 -19.33 -17.79
C SER A 20 -41.91 -19.88 -18.18
N LYS A 21 -41.96 -21.18 -18.47
CA LYS A 21 -40.87 -22.05 -18.94
C LYS A 21 -40.68 -21.93 -20.46
N THR A 22 -39.45 -22.15 -20.91
CA THR A 22 -38.97 -22.92 -22.09
C THR A 22 -37.49 -22.66 -22.22
N GLY A 23 -36.65 -23.50 -22.28
CA GLY A 23 -36.12 -24.72 -22.71
C GLY A 23 -35.57 -24.72 -24.15
N LEU A 24 -34.19 -24.79 -24.33
CA LEU A 24 -33.51 -25.61 -25.35
C LEU A 24 -31.96 -25.34 -25.31
N VAL A 25 -31.18 -26.30 -24.81
CA VAL A 25 -30.27 -27.23 -25.53
C VAL A 25 -29.09 -26.61 -26.31
N THR A 26 -27.93 -26.99 -25.83
CA THR A 26 -26.50 -26.86 -26.25
C THR A 26 -26.21 -27.23 -27.73
N PRO A 27 -25.00 -27.00 -28.32
CA PRO A 27 -23.79 -27.72 -27.89
C PRO A 27 -22.44 -26.97 -27.95
N GLU A 28 -21.48 -27.57 -27.19
CA GLU A 28 -20.05 -27.30 -27.12
C GLU A 28 -19.29 -27.29 -28.44
N LYS A 29 -18.28 -26.45 -28.54
CA LYS A 29 -17.03 -26.77 -29.25
C LYS A 29 -15.84 -26.13 -28.57
N LYS A 30 -14.97 -26.94 -27.99
CA LYS A 30 -13.62 -26.65 -27.58
C LYS A 30 -12.76 -26.28 -28.78
N VAL A 31 -12.02 -25.21 -28.71
CA VAL A 31 -10.74 -25.05 -29.42
C VAL A 31 -9.76 -24.38 -28.45
N SER A 32 -8.80 -25.15 -28.03
CA SER A 32 -7.60 -24.72 -27.31
C SER A 32 -6.63 -24.01 -28.27
N THR A 33 -6.21 -22.83 -27.93
CA THR A 33 -4.95 -22.25 -28.44
C THR A 33 -4.29 -21.44 -27.31
N GLU A 34 -3.25 -22.03 -26.76
CA GLU A 34 -2.29 -21.34 -25.91
C GLU A 34 -1.57 -20.28 -26.74
N VAL A 35 -1.69 -19.02 -26.33
CA VAL A 35 -0.78 -17.96 -26.79
C VAL A 35 -0.05 -17.43 -25.57
N LYS A 36 1.20 -17.84 -25.42
CA LYS A 36 2.17 -17.18 -24.53
C LYS A 36 2.35 -15.75 -25.00
N LYS A 37 1.93 -14.78 -24.19
CA LYS A 37 2.32 -13.37 -24.36
C LYS A 37 3.45 -13.09 -23.39
N GLU A 38 4.66 -12.98 -23.92
CA GLU A 38 5.76 -12.27 -23.26
C GLU A 38 5.47 -10.77 -23.35
N SER A 39 5.35 -10.13 -22.19
CA SER A 39 5.27 -8.68 -22.07
C SER A 39 6.68 -8.12 -21.93
N GLU A 40 7.13 -7.32 -22.90
CA GLU A 40 8.38 -6.58 -22.83
C GLU A 40 8.35 -5.45 -21.80
N PRO A 41 9.52 -5.08 -21.24
CA PRO A 41 9.63 -4.29 -20.02
C PRO A 41 9.45 -2.78 -20.27
N ILE A 42 8.63 -2.19 -19.43
CA ILE A 42 8.53 -0.73 -19.25
C ILE A 42 9.82 -0.28 -18.54
N ILE A 43 10.38 0.84 -18.99
CA ILE A 43 11.62 1.48 -18.54
C ILE A 43 11.79 1.36 -17.01
N PRO A 44 12.89 0.77 -16.50
CA PRO A 44 13.07 0.56 -15.06
C PRO A 44 13.37 1.87 -14.36
N VAL A 45 12.49 2.27 -13.46
CA VAL A 45 12.84 3.14 -12.33
C VAL A 45 13.64 2.26 -11.35
N PRO A 46 14.80 2.67 -10.82
CA PRO A 46 15.59 1.84 -9.94
C PRO A 46 14.80 1.55 -8.66
N VAL A 47 14.47 0.27 -8.50
CA VAL A 47 13.78 -0.26 -7.32
C VAL A 47 14.82 -0.44 -6.22
N ALA A 48 14.64 0.25 -5.10
CA ALA A 48 15.28 -0.12 -3.85
C ALA A 48 14.74 -1.51 -3.45
N SER A 49 15.65 -2.43 -3.17
CA SER A 49 15.38 -3.83 -2.88
C SER A 49 14.52 -4.00 -1.63
N ALA A 50 13.22 -4.14 -1.81
CA ALA A 50 12.36 -4.75 -0.82
C ALA A 50 12.42 -6.28 -0.98
N SER A 51 12.67 -6.98 0.10
CA SER A 51 12.81 -8.43 0.17
C SER A 51 11.59 -9.12 -0.42
N LYS A 52 11.83 -9.96 -1.44
CA LYS A 52 10.83 -10.89 -1.99
C LYS A 52 10.38 -11.86 -0.92
N SER A 53 9.16 -11.73 -0.44
CA SER A 53 8.44 -12.84 0.17
C SER A 53 7.74 -13.60 -0.96
N GLU A 54 8.21 -14.82 -1.24
CA GLU A 54 7.51 -15.77 -2.09
C GLU A 54 6.18 -16.13 -1.42
N VAL A 55 5.07 -15.73 -2.04
CA VAL A 55 3.75 -16.17 -1.63
C VAL A 55 3.60 -17.64 -2.04
N LYS A 56 3.73 -18.54 -1.08
CA LYS A 56 3.29 -19.91 -1.22
C LYS A 56 1.77 -19.93 -1.11
N GLU A 57 1.11 -20.55 -2.09
CA GLU A 57 -0.29 -20.92 -1.98
C GLU A 57 -0.44 -21.91 -0.80
N GLU A 58 -0.89 -21.43 0.35
CA GLU A 58 -1.30 -22.27 1.46
C GLU A 58 -2.82 -22.40 1.44
N ASP A 59 -3.25 -23.65 1.42
CA ASP A 59 -4.63 -24.10 1.64
C ASP A 59 -5.20 -23.46 2.91
N ASP A 60 -6.37 -22.79 2.77
CA ASP A 60 -7.16 -22.19 3.85
C ASP A 60 -7.60 -23.25 4.89
N GLN A 61 -6.71 -23.63 5.79
CA GLN A 61 -7.11 -24.15 7.08
C GLN A 61 -7.21 -22.97 8.06
N ASP A 62 -8.45 -22.67 8.41
CA ASP A 62 -8.89 -21.72 9.44
C ASP A 62 -8.24 -22.13 10.79
N SER A 63 -6.98 -21.79 11.00
CA SER A 63 -6.32 -21.93 12.29
C SER A 63 -6.14 -20.53 12.86
N ASP A 64 -6.84 -20.27 13.97
CA ASP A 64 -6.65 -19.12 14.88
C ASP A 64 -5.23 -19.09 15.51
N HIS A 65 -4.28 -19.79 14.92
CA HIS A 65 -2.90 -19.80 15.36
C HIS A 65 -2.16 -18.62 14.73
N GLU A 66 -1.77 -17.67 15.57
CA GLU A 66 -0.73 -16.70 15.24
C GLU A 66 0.43 -17.44 14.56
N ASP A 67 0.94 -16.92 13.47
CA ASP A 67 2.09 -17.48 12.76
C ASP A 67 3.20 -17.78 13.77
N PRO A 68 3.69 -19.02 13.89
CA PRO A 68 4.72 -19.41 14.84
C PRO A 68 5.95 -18.50 14.80
N HIS A 69 6.31 -18.01 13.61
CA HIS A 69 7.43 -17.12 13.42
C HIS A 69 7.19 -15.71 14.01
N VAL A 70 5.97 -15.18 13.86
CA VAL A 70 5.57 -13.90 14.49
C VAL A 70 5.54 -14.03 15.99
N LYS A 71 5.06 -15.17 16.51
CA LYS A 71 5.05 -15.44 17.95
C LYS A 71 6.47 -15.53 18.51
N GLU A 72 7.40 -16.14 17.79
CA GLU A 72 8.81 -16.23 18.19
C GLU A 72 9.47 -14.83 18.20
N LEU A 73 9.23 -14.00 17.19
CA LEU A 73 9.71 -12.62 17.12
C LEU A 73 9.19 -11.72 18.27
N LEU A 74 7.98 -11.97 18.74
CA LEU A 74 7.38 -11.22 19.86
C LEU A 74 7.80 -11.74 21.23
N HIS A 75 8.45 -12.90 21.30
CA HIS A 75 8.99 -13.45 22.54
C HIS A 75 10.41 -12.93 22.83
N GLY A 76 10.77 -12.97 24.09
CA GLY A 76 12.11 -12.58 24.54
C GLY A 76 12.28 -11.07 24.75
N LEU A 77 13.53 -10.67 24.99
CA LEU A 77 13.87 -9.28 25.31
C LEU A 77 13.72 -8.35 24.12
N GLU A 78 14.03 -8.83 22.93
CA GLU A 78 13.92 -8.08 21.69
C GLU A 78 12.43 -7.82 21.36
N GLY A 79 11.62 -8.87 21.43
CA GLY A 79 10.17 -8.75 21.24
C GLY A 79 9.51 -7.81 22.26
N ALA A 80 9.95 -7.81 23.51
CA ALA A 80 9.44 -6.90 24.53
C ALA A 80 9.80 -5.42 24.24
N ALA A 81 11.01 -5.16 23.75
CA ALA A 81 11.42 -3.83 23.32
C ALA A 81 10.59 -3.37 22.09
N PHE A 82 10.44 -4.25 21.09
CA PHE A 82 9.63 -4.00 19.90
C PHE A 82 8.17 -3.69 20.27
N GLN A 83 7.53 -4.54 21.10
CA GLN A 83 6.16 -4.30 21.55
C GLN A 83 5.98 -2.99 22.33
N SER A 84 7.06 -2.47 22.91
CA SER A 84 7.09 -1.20 23.63
C SER A 84 7.54 -0.02 22.74
N ARG A 85 7.76 -0.23 21.44
CA ARG A 85 8.28 0.77 20.48
C ARG A 85 9.61 1.36 20.91
N LEU A 86 10.47 0.56 21.47
CA LEU A 86 11.82 0.93 21.87
C LEU A 86 12.84 0.12 21.05
N PRO A 87 13.92 0.75 20.56
CA PRO A 87 14.99 0.01 19.91
C PRO A 87 15.63 -0.96 20.91
N PHE A 88 15.81 -2.20 20.50
CA PHE A 88 16.35 -3.26 21.37
C PHE A 88 17.80 -3.00 21.81
N ASP A 89 18.63 -2.52 20.91
CA ASP A 89 20.08 -2.50 20.98
C ASP A 89 20.70 -1.12 21.25
N LYS A 90 19.88 -0.07 21.32
CA LYS A 90 20.34 1.31 21.50
C LYS A 90 19.44 2.12 22.41
N LEU A 91 20.00 3.17 23.00
CA LEU A 91 19.25 4.16 23.78
C LEU A 91 18.50 5.10 22.85
N THR A 92 17.28 5.45 23.24
CA THR A 92 16.56 6.58 22.63
C THR A 92 17.16 7.91 23.11
N SER A 93 16.84 9.01 22.41
CA SER A 93 17.25 10.36 22.84
C SER A 93 16.72 10.72 24.23
N THR A 94 15.51 10.29 24.55
CA THR A 94 14.89 10.50 25.88
C THR A 94 15.61 9.71 26.98
N GLU A 95 15.95 8.45 26.71
CA GLU A 95 16.73 7.63 27.63
C GLU A 95 18.12 8.22 27.86
N ALA A 96 18.81 8.61 26.78
CA ALA A 96 20.12 9.25 26.87
C ALA A 96 20.09 10.55 27.70
N ALA A 97 19.04 11.34 27.58
CA ALA A 97 18.86 12.57 28.36
C ALA A 97 18.55 12.29 29.85
N CYS A 98 17.80 11.22 30.16
CA CYS A 98 17.47 10.84 31.54
C CYS A 98 18.58 10.06 32.24
N PHE A 99 19.48 9.44 31.48
CA PHE A 99 20.59 8.63 31.97
C PHE A 99 21.93 9.08 31.38
N PRO A 100 22.38 10.31 31.64
CA PRO A 100 23.63 10.84 31.07
C PRO A 100 24.86 10.04 31.51
N ASP A 101 24.82 9.46 32.69
CA ASP A 101 25.85 8.55 33.25
C ASP A 101 25.95 7.24 32.45
N VAL A 102 24.87 6.75 31.89
CA VAL A 102 24.83 5.56 31.04
C VAL A 102 25.21 5.91 29.62
N SER A 103 24.65 6.99 29.04
CA SER A 103 24.88 7.37 27.65
C SER A 103 26.32 7.83 27.39
N GLY A 104 26.95 8.50 28.38
CA GLY A 104 28.35 8.89 28.36
C GLY A 104 29.31 7.82 28.90
N GLY A 105 28.77 6.69 29.38
CA GLY A 105 29.55 5.60 29.96
C GLY A 105 30.11 4.61 28.94
N PRO A 106 30.87 3.61 29.43
CA PRO A 106 31.37 2.53 28.59
C PRO A 106 30.27 1.75 27.90
N PRO A 107 30.54 1.15 26.73
CA PRO A 107 29.52 0.33 26.02
C PRO A 107 28.92 -0.81 26.86
N GLN A 108 29.65 -1.34 27.83
CA GLN A 108 29.15 -2.37 28.74
C GLN A 108 28.04 -1.84 29.66
N THR A 109 28.16 -0.60 30.15
CA THR A 109 27.12 0.02 30.98
C THR A 109 25.82 0.20 30.19
N GLN A 110 25.91 0.59 28.90
CA GLN A 110 24.76 0.68 28.02
C GLN A 110 24.11 -0.69 27.79
N LYS A 111 24.90 -1.74 27.58
CA LYS A 111 24.38 -3.11 27.43
C LYS A 111 23.65 -3.59 28.68
N VAL A 112 24.20 -3.32 29.88
CA VAL A 112 23.55 -3.64 31.14
C VAL A 112 22.21 -2.89 31.28
N PHE A 113 22.21 -1.60 30.99
CA PHE A 113 20.99 -0.79 30.98
C PHE A 113 19.92 -1.38 30.04
N LEU A 114 20.28 -1.66 28.80
CA LEU A 114 19.37 -2.19 27.77
C LEU A 114 18.81 -3.55 28.18
N HIS A 115 19.64 -4.42 28.74
CA HIS A 115 19.19 -5.72 29.24
C HIS A 115 18.15 -5.57 30.37
N ILE A 116 18.43 -4.77 31.39
CA ILE A 116 17.50 -4.54 32.50
C ILE A 116 16.21 -3.89 32.01
N ARG A 117 16.32 -2.89 31.13
CA ARG A 117 15.15 -2.22 30.51
C ARG A 117 14.27 -3.23 29.80
N ASN A 118 14.84 -4.02 28.89
CA ASN A 118 14.10 -4.97 28.08
C ASN A 118 13.48 -6.08 28.94
N ARG A 119 14.18 -6.51 30.00
CA ARG A 119 13.63 -7.50 30.95
C ARG A 119 12.45 -6.95 31.76
N LEU A 120 12.52 -5.72 32.23
CA LEU A 120 11.39 -5.08 32.91
C LEU A 120 10.16 -4.94 32.00
N LEU A 121 10.37 -4.60 30.72
CA LEU A 121 9.29 -4.56 29.72
C LEU A 121 8.69 -5.94 29.49
N GLN A 122 9.52 -6.97 29.39
CA GLN A 122 9.08 -8.36 29.22
C GLN A 122 8.21 -8.82 30.42
N ILE A 123 8.68 -8.61 31.64
CA ILE A 123 7.94 -8.97 32.88
C ILE A 123 6.57 -8.27 32.91
N TRP A 124 6.49 -7.00 32.49
CA TRP A 124 5.24 -6.27 32.40
C TRP A 124 4.30 -6.86 31.34
N LEU A 125 4.79 -7.16 30.13
CA LEU A 125 4.00 -7.69 29.02
C LEU A 125 3.53 -9.12 29.24
N GLU A 126 4.25 -9.92 30.05
CA GLU A 126 3.83 -11.26 30.50
C GLU A 126 2.58 -11.19 31.37
N ASN A 127 2.48 -10.20 32.28
CA ASN A 127 1.30 -10.04 33.15
C ASN A 127 0.87 -8.56 33.29
N PRO A 128 0.27 -7.95 32.28
CA PRO A 128 -0.12 -6.54 32.31
C PRO A 128 -1.38 -6.28 33.19
N LYS A 129 -2.02 -7.33 33.73
CA LYS A 129 -3.23 -7.19 34.54
C LYS A 129 -2.94 -6.76 35.98
N GLN A 130 -1.69 -6.76 36.39
CA GLN A 130 -1.27 -6.41 37.75
C GLN A 130 -0.14 -5.39 37.71
N GLN A 131 -0.14 -4.43 38.64
CA GLN A 131 0.92 -3.44 38.75
C GLN A 131 2.28 -4.11 38.89
N LEU A 132 3.23 -3.79 38.05
CA LEU A 132 4.62 -4.17 38.23
C LEU A 132 5.27 -3.20 39.20
N ILE A 133 5.44 -3.65 40.43
CA ILE A 133 6.19 -2.92 41.47
C ILE A 133 7.64 -3.41 41.49
N ILE A 134 8.56 -2.50 41.86
CA ILE A 134 9.98 -2.81 41.85
C ILE A 134 10.36 -4.02 42.72
N GLU A 135 9.66 -4.19 43.83
CA GLU A 135 9.86 -5.31 44.77
C GLU A 135 9.55 -6.67 44.12
N ASN A 136 8.61 -6.70 43.17
CA ASN A 136 8.25 -7.92 42.44
C ASN A 136 9.09 -8.08 41.17
N ALA A 137 9.66 -7.01 40.64
CA ALA A 137 10.49 -7.04 39.42
C ALA A 137 11.92 -7.51 39.71
N LEU A 138 12.53 -7.04 40.83
CA LEU A 138 13.93 -7.33 41.14
C LEU A 138 14.26 -8.84 41.20
N PRO A 139 13.45 -9.72 41.84
CA PRO A 139 13.74 -11.15 41.87
C PRO A 139 13.68 -11.85 40.53
N GLN A 140 13.05 -11.24 39.52
CA GLN A 140 12.86 -11.80 38.21
C GLN A 140 13.92 -11.34 37.17
N ILE A 141 14.88 -10.53 37.62
CA ILE A 141 16.04 -10.13 36.82
C ILE A 141 17.16 -11.12 37.08
N GLU A 142 17.75 -11.65 36.04
CA GLU A 142 18.78 -12.67 36.08
C GLU A 142 20.13 -12.12 36.55
N PRO A 143 20.93 -12.93 37.31
CA PRO A 143 22.32 -12.60 37.58
C PRO A 143 23.13 -12.53 36.22
N PRO A 144 24.08 -11.65 36.10
CA PRO A 144 24.59 -10.65 37.04
C PRO A 144 23.82 -9.31 37.02
N TYR A 145 22.80 -9.15 36.22
CA TYR A 145 22.09 -7.87 36.00
C TYR A 145 21.27 -7.39 37.19
N ASN A 146 20.91 -8.30 38.08
CA ASN A 146 20.21 -8.00 39.34
C ASN A 146 21.10 -7.38 40.44
N SER A 147 22.41 -7.30 40.23
CA SER A 147 23.38 -6.77 41.20
C SER A 147 23.26 -5.27 41.42
N ASP A 148 22.96 -4.49 40.33
CA ASP A 148 22.75 -3.05 40.42
C ASP A 148 21.28 -2.70 40.66
N THR A 149 20.86 -2.81 41.92
CA THR A 149 19.49 -2.49 42.35
C THR A 149 19.16 -1.00 42.21
N VAL A 150 20.15 -0.12 42.27
CA VAL A 150 19.96 1.32 42.13
C VAL A 150 19.63 1.67 40.69
N LEU A 151 20.40 1.17 39.73
CA LEU A 151 20.13 1.34 38.32
C LEU A 151 18.77 0.74 37.96
N THR A 152 18.47 -0.47 38.40
CA THR A 152 17.16 -1.12 38.15
C THR A 152 16.00 -0.28 38.68
N ARG A 153 16.08 0.31 39.88
CA ARG A 153 15.05 1.22 40.39
C ARG A 153 14.89 2.48 39.54
N ARG A 154 15.97 3.05 39.05
CA ARG A 154 15.94 4.22 38.16
C ARG A 154 15.28 3.88 36.82
N ILE A 155 15.62 2.73 36.22
CA ILE A 155 15.04 2.27 34.98
C ILE A 155 13.53 1.99 35.17
N HIS A 156 13.14 1.27 36.21
CA HIS A 156 11.74 1.03 36.51
C HIS A 156 10.94 2.32 36.68
N ALA A 157 11.46 3.30 37.42
CA ALA A 157 10.82 4.59 37.61
C ALA A 157 10.72 5.39 36.31
N PHE A 158 11.71 5.29 35.43
CA PHE A 158 11.69 5.88 34.11
C PHE A 158 10.58 5.25 33.23
N LEU A 159 10.54 3.91 33.15
CA LEU A 159 9.54 3.19 32.37
C LEU A 159 8.11 3.48 32.85
N GLU A 160 7.89 3.52 34.17
CA GLU A 160 6.59 3.87 34.73
C GLU A 160 6.21 5.33 34.45
N ARG A 161 7.14 6.27 34.58
CA ARG A 161 6.92 7.70 34.32
C ARG A 161 6.55 7.97 32.87
N HIS A 162 7.19 7.27 31.94
CA HIS A 162 6.96 7.47 30.49
C HIS A 162 5.84 6.58 29.93
N GLY A 163 5.19 5.77 30.79
CA GLY A 163 4.03 4.95 30.41
C GLY A 163 4.39 3.72 29.58
N PHE A 164 5.61 3.22 29.67
CA PHE A 164 6.00 1.95 29.07
C PHE A 164 5.57 0.74 29.90
N ILE A 165 5.39 0.91 31.20
CA ILE A 165 4.84 -0.07 32.13
C ILE A 165 3.75 0.58 32.99
N ASN A 166 2.91 -0.21 33.62
CA ASN A 166 1.85 0.25 34.54
C ASN A 166 0.86 1.22 33.88
N PHE A 167 0.49 0.97 32.64
CA PHE A 167 -0.53 1.74 31.91
C PHE A 167 -1.79 0.90 31.67
N GLY A 168 -2.90 1.56 31.35
CA GLY A 168 -4.17 0.90 31.02
C GLY A 168 -4.94 0.41 32.25
N VAL A 169 -5.55 -0.79 32.17
CA VAL A 169 -6.48 -1.34 33.18
C VAL A 169 -5.82 -2.48 33.94
N PHE A 170 -5.24 -2.18 35.06
CA PHE A 170 -4.55 -3.16 35.90
C PHE A 170 -4.94 -3.06 37.37
N LYS A 171 -4.73 -4.15 38.12
CA LYS A 171 -4.91 -4.18 39.59
C LYS A 171 -3.72 -3.50 40.27
N ARG A 172 -3.98 -2.42 41.02
CA ARG A 172 -2.94 -1.74 41.79
C ARG A 172 -2.55 -2.56 43.00
N LEU A 173 -1.26 -2.63 43.27
CA LEU A 173 -0.67 -3.21 44.49
C LEU A 173 -0.31 -2.13 45.50
N LYS A 174 0.10 -0.95 45.06
CA LYS A 174 0.36 0.20 45.89
C LYS A 174 -0.78 1.21 45.85
N PRO A 175 -1.20 1.80 46.98
CA PRO A 175 -2.21 2.83 47.01
C PRO A 175 -1.70 4.08 46.24
N LEU A 176 -2.66 4.87 45.71
CA LEU A 176 -2.33 6.16 45.13
C LEU A 176 -1.75 7.13 46.17
N PRO A 177 -0.83 8.03 45.78
CA PRO A 177 -0.31 9.05 46.66
C PRO A 177 -1.43 9.85 47.35
N THR A 178 -1.38 9.96 48.66
CA THR A 178 -2.37 10.72 49.45
C THR A 178 -2.11 12.22 49.35
N LYS A 179 -0.84 12.62 49.30
CA LYS A 179 -0.44 14.03 49.14
C LYS A 179 -0.68 14.47 47.71
N LYS A 180 -1.45 15.53 47.54
CA LYS A 180 -1.69 16.11 46.23
C LYS A 180 -0.59 17.13 45.91
N LEU A 181 0.08 16.92 44.75
CA LEU A 181 1.17 17.77 44.28
C LEU A 181 0.64 19.01 43.51
N GLY A 182 -0.57 18.91 42.98
CA GLY A 182 -1.21 19.99 42.19
C GLY A 182 -2.53 19.53 41.61
N LYS A 183 -3.21 20.44 40.93
CA LYS A 183 -4.49 20.17 40.26
C LYS A 183 -4.32 20.41 38.75
N VAL A 184 -4.85 19.49 37.96
CA VAL A 184 -4.79 19.52 36.48
C VAL A 184 -6.20 19.30 35.92
N ILE A 185 -6.55 20.10 34.90
CA ILE A 185 -7.76 19.92 34.11
C ILE A 185 -7.38 19.32 32.76
N VAL A 186 -7.98 18.19 32.41
CA VAL A 186 -7.84 17.52 31.11
C VAL A 186 -9.10 17.80 30.31
N ILE A 187 -8.96 18.35 29.12
CA ILE A 187 -10.08 18.64 28.22
C ILE A 187 -10.23 17.50 27.22
N GLY A 188 -11.35 16.78 27.32
CA GLY A 188 -11.70 15.63 26.50
C GLY A 188 -11.50 14.28 27.20
N ALA A 189 -12.56 13.47 27.25
CA ALA A 189 -12.58 12.11 27.80
C ALA A 189 -12.48 11.04 26.68
N GLY A 190 -11.73 11.29 25.62
CA GLY A 190 -11.27 10.29 24.67
C GLY A 190 -10.15 9.43 25.27
N ILE A 191 -9.69 8.41 24.54
CA ILE A 191 -8.66 7.47 25.01
C ILE A 191 -7.38 8.19 25.47
N ALA A 192 -6.92 9.18 24.72
CA ALA A 192 -5.71 9.93 25.06
C ALA A 192 -5.89 10.77 26.35
N GLY A 193 -7.04 11.45 26.50
CA GLY A 193 -7.32 12.23 27.69
C GLY A 193 -7.46 11.35 28.93
N LEU A 194 -8.10 10.19 28.82
CA LEU A 194 -8.24 9.24 29.91
C LEU A 194 -6.88 8.62 30.31
N ALA A 195 -6.04 8.27 29.32
CA ALA A 195 -4.70 7.77 29.59
C ALA A 195 -3.81 8.80 30.29
N ALA A 196 -3.84 10.06 29.82
CA ALA A 196 -3.13 11.17 30.46
C ALA A 196 -3.63 11.42 31.89
N ALA A 197 -4.94 11.43 32.11
CA ALA A 197 -5.54 11.60 33.42
C ALA A 197 -5.13 10.52 34.39
N GLN A 198 -5.11 9.25 33.95
CA GLN A 198 -4.66 8.14 34.75
C GLN A 198 -3.19 8.28 35.13
N GLN A 199 -2.34 8.60 34.18
CA GLN A 199 -0.90 8.74 34.43
C GLN A 199 -0.60 9.86 35.42
N MET A 200 -1.22 11.03 35.25
CA MET A 200 -1.07 12.15 36.18
C MET A 200 -1.57 11.83 37.60
N GLN A 201 -2.68 11.09 37.72
CA GLN A 201 -3.20 10.65 39.00
C GLN A 201 -2.22 9.70 39.73
N GLN A 202 -1.53 8.84 38.96
CA GLN A 202 -0.51 7.94 39.56
C GLN A 202 0.63 8.71 40.22
N PHE A 203 0.97 9.88 39.69
CA PHE A 203 2.00 10.77 40.19
C PHE A 203 1.52 11.72 41.30
N GLY A 204 0.30 11.55 41.80
CA GLY A 204 -0.23 12.33 42.91
C GLY A 204 -0.84 13.67 42.51
N LEU A 205 -1.17 13.89 41.26
CA LEU A 205 -1.95 15.06 40.84
C LEU A 205 -3.45 14.82 41.08
N GLU A 206 -4.15 15.88 41.42
CA GLU A 206 -5.61 15.88 41.40
C GLU A 206 -6.05 16.18 39.97
N VAL A 207 -6.82 15.29 39.36
CA VAL A 207 -7.19 15.40 37.94
C VAL A 207 -8.70 15.54 37.79
N ILE A 208 -9.12 16.55 37.02
CA ILE A 208 -10.50 16.77 36.61
C ILE A 208 -10.53 16.63 35.09
N VAL A 209 -11.42 15.79 34.56
CA VAL A 209 -11.60 15.63 33.10
C VAL A 209 -12.91 16.33 32.72
N LEU A 210 -12.84 17.24 31.73
CA LEU A 210 -14.01 17.89 31.15
C LEU A 210 -14.34 17.22 29.82
N GLU A 211 -15.61 16.81 29.63
CA GLU A 211 -16.07 16.17 28.39
C GLU A 211 -17.27 16.95 27.83
N ALA A 212 -17.21 17.28 26.55
CA ALA A 212 -18.25 18.06 25.88
C ALA A 212 -19.51 17.25 25.56
N ARG A 213 -19.38 15.95 25.43
CA ARG A 213 -20.49 15.01 25.16
C ARG A 213 -21.06 14.46 26.47
N ASP A 214 -22.17 13.77 26.36
CA ASP A 214 -22.82 13.00 27.42
C ASP A 214 -22.19 11.61 27.66
N ARG A 215 -21.10 11.29 26.93
CA ARG A 215 -20.37 10.02 27.00
C ARG A 215 -18.88 10.21 26.88
N VAL A 216 -18.11 9.28 27.45
CA VAL A 216 -16.68 9.15 27.21
C VAL A 216 -16.39 8.44 25.88
N GLY A 217 -15.13 8.46 25.44
CA GLY A 217 -14.62 7.71 24.29
C GLY A 217 -14.32 8.54 23.06
N GLY A 218 -14.98 9.70 22.90
CA GLY A 218 -14.75 10.55 21.74
C GLY A 218 -15.13 9.85 20.41
N ARG A 219 -14.13 9.57 19.58
CA ARG A 219 -14.27 8.83 18.30
C ARG A 219 -14.45 7.31 18.48
N ILE A 220 -14.28 6.79 19.68
CA ILE A 220 -14.63 5.42 20.06
C ILE A 220 -16.05 5.45 20.61
N ALA A 221 -16.97 4.72 20.01
CA ALA A 221 -18.36 4.63 20.44
C ALA A 221 -18.91 3.24 20.16
N THR A 222 -19.55 2.62 21.14
CA THR A 222 -20.19 1.32 21.00
C THR A 222 -21.67 1.48 21.23
N PHE A 223 -22.47 1.03 20.27
CA PHE A 223 -23.93 0.93 20.39
C PHE A 223 -24.30 -0.36 21.10
N ARG A 224 -25.27 -0.28 22.00
CA ARG A 224 -25.79 -1.44 22.73
C ARG A 224 -27.31 -1.36 22.79
N LYS A 225 -27.98 -2.37 22.30
CA LYS A 225 -29.43 -2.53 22.40
C LYS A 225 -29.75 -4.00 22.67
N SER A 226 -30.27 -4.28 23.87
CA SER A 226 -30.55 -5.67 24.29
C SER A 226 -29.29 -6.55 24.14
N ASN A 227 -29.33 -7.57 23.30
CA ASN A 227 -28.22 -8.51 23.03
C ASN A 227 -27.32 -8.07 21.84
N TYR A 228 -27.63 -6.95 21.19
CA TYR A 228 -26.86 -6.47 20.06
C TYR A 228 -25.83 -5.44 20.50
N ILE A 229 -24.61 -5.62 20.01
CA ILE A 229 -23.47 -4.75 20.26
C ILE A 229 -22.83 -4.43 18.90
N ALA A 230 -22.56 -3.15 18.66
CA ALA A 230 -21.86 -2.69 17.46
C ALA A 230 -20.97 -1.51 17.80
N ASP A 231 -19.73 -1.57 17.37
CA ASP A 231 -18.84 -0.43 17.42
C ASP A 231 -19.14 0.52 16.26
N LEU A 232 -19.54 1.76 16.60
CA LEU A 232 -19.89 2.82 15.63
C LEU A 232 -18.70 3.75 15.30
N GLY A 233 -17.59 3.57 16.00
CA GLY A 233 -16.38 4.36 15.83
C GLY A 233 -15.19 3.47 15.45
N ALA A 234 -14.06 3.69 16.10
CA ALA A 234 -12.90 2.84 15.92
C ALA A 234 -13.22 1.39 16.32
N MET A 235 -13.07 0.46 15.39
CA MET A 235 -13.36 -0.96 15.54
C MET A 235 -12.24 -1.86 15.00
N VAL A 236 -11.32 -1.31 14.22
CA VAL A 236 -10.21 -2.04 13.63
C VAL A 236 -8.93 -1.71 14.38
N VAL A 237 -8.17 -2.75 14.75
CA VAL A 237 -6.81 -2.63 15.27
C VAL A 237 -5.88 -3.05 14.16
N THR A 238 -5.16 -2.09 13.59
CA THR A 238 -4.20 -2.30 12.51
C THR A 238 -2.88 -2.77 13.11
N GLY A 239 -2.61 -4.09 13.02
CA GLY A 239 -1.43 -4.69 13.61
C GLY A 239 -1.43 -4.77 15.15
N LEU A 240 -0.94 -5.85 15.66
CA LEU A 240 -0.84 -6.10 17.13
C LEU A 240 0.55 -5.79 17.67
N GLY A 241 1.57 -5.84 16.84
CA GLY A 241 2.97 -5.58 17.22
C GLY A 241 3.19 -4.10 17.57
N GLY A 242 3.73 -3.81 18.75
CA GLY A 242 3.99 -2.45 19.18
C GLY A 242 2.74 -1.59 19.44
N ASN A 243 1.54 -2.18 19.37
CA ASN A 243 0.30 -1.46 19.60
C ASN A 243 -0.13 -1.55 21.08
N PRO A 244 -0.28 -0.43 21.80
CA PRO A 244 -0.71 -0.43 23.20
C PRO A 244 -2.12 -1.02 23.40
N VAL A 245 -2.97 -1.02 22.37
CA VAL A 245 -4.30 -1.66 22.41
C VAL A 245 -4.19 -3.16 22.63
N THR A 246 -3.13 -3.82 22.15
CA THR A 246 -2.85 -5.24 22.43
C THR A 246 -2.71 -5.51 23.93
N THR A 247 -2.03 -4.63 24.65
CA THR A 247 -1.93 -4.73 26.11
C THR A 247 -3.28 -4.49 26.79
N LEU A 248 -4.03 -3.47 26.33
CA LEU A 248 -5.36 -3.18 26.86
C LEU A 248 -6.33 -4.33 26.63
N SER A 249 -6.31 -4.97 25.45
CA SER A 249 -7.17 -6.12 25.15
C SER A 249 -6.90 -7.30 26.12
N LYS A 250 -5.62 -7.60 26.37
CA LYS A 250 -5.21 -8.61 27.36
C LYS A 250 -5.70 -8.26 28.78
N GLN A 251 -5.62 -6.99 29.18
CA GLN A 251 -6.03 -6.52 30.49
C GLN A 251 -7.52 -6.68 30.76
N ILE A 252 -8.36 -6.48 29.76
CA ILE A 252 -9.82 -6.55 29.91
C ILE A 252 -10.44 -7.85 29.36
N ASN A 253 -9.63 -8.76 28.81
CA ASN A 253 -10.05 -9.96 28.06
C ASN A 253 -10.97 -9.59 26.88
N MET A 254 -10.60 -8.59 26.10
CA MET A 254 -11.30 -8.24 24.88
C MET A 254 -10.96 -9.24 23.78
N GLU A 255 -11.98 -9.80 23.13
CA GLU A 255 -11.79 -10.66 21.99
C GLU A 255 -11.43 -9.82 20.77
N LEU A 256 -10.41 -10.28 20.03
CA LEU A 256 -9.98 -9.71 18.78
C LEU A 256 -10.20 -10.74 17.68
N HIS A 257 -10.95 -10.37 16.64
CA HIS A 257 -11.25 -11.25 15.52
C HIS A 257 -10.39 -10.85 14.31
N LYS A 258 -9.58 -11.77 13.83
CA LYS A 258 -8.74 -11.54 12.64
C LYS A 258 -9.61 -11.27 11.42
N ILE A 259 -9.31 -10.21 10.70
CA ILE A 259 -9.99 -9.90 9.44
C ILE A 259 -9.45 -10.84 8.36
N ARG A 260 -10.35 -11.51 7.65
CA ARG A 260 -10.00 -12.38 6.53
C ARG A 260 -9.45 -11.53 5.39
N GLN A 261 -8.31 -11.91 4.84
CA GLN A 261 -7.69 -11.18 3.73
C GLN A 261 -8.41 -11.43 2.40
N LYS A 262 -9.06 -12.61 2.25
CA LYS A 262 -9.78 -12.95 1.03
C LYS A 262 -11.06 -12.10 0.90
N CYS A 263 -11.04 -11.13 0.02
CA CYS A 263 -12.15 -10.23 -0.26
C CYS A 263 -12.48 -10.28 -1.77
N PRO A 264 -13.33 -11.21 -2.23
CA PRO A 264 -13.70 -11.28 -3.63
C PRO A 264 -14.52 -10.05 -4.02
N LEU A 265 -14.17 -9.43 -5.14
CA LEU A 265 -14.92 -8.32 -5.71
C LEU A 265 -16.03 -8.83 -6.62
N TYR A 266 -17.15 -8.13 -6.63
CA TYR A 266 -18.32 -8.46 -7.45
C TYR A 266 -18.64 -7.29 -8.38
N GLU A 267 -18.95 -7.61 -9.64
CA GLU A 267 -19.50 -6.65 -10.59
C GLU A 267 -20.99 -6.38 -10.25
N SER A 268 -21.56 -5.34 -10.86
CA SER A 268 -22.94 -4.92 -10.63
C SER A 268 -24.01 -5.98 -11.02
N ASP A 269 -23.64 -6.93 -11.85
CA ASP A 269 -24.46 -8.07 -12.27
C ASP A 269 -24.37 -9.28 -11.31
N GLY A 270 -23.57 -9.16 -10.24
CA GLY A 270 -23.38 -10.21 -9.25
C GLY A 270 -22.33 -11.25 -9.63
N GLN A 271 -21.64 -11.11 -10.77
CA GLN A 271 -20.51 -11.95 -11.11
C GLN A 271 -19.26 -11.53 -10.33
N THR A 272 -18.44 -12.51 -9.96
CA THR A 272 -17.14 -12.22 -9.34
C THR A 272 -16.17 -11.69 -10.38
N VAL A 273 -15.39 -10.69 -10.00
CA VAL A 273 -14.25 -10.24 -10.80
C VAL A 273 -13.26 -11.40 -10.94
N PRO A 274 -12.79 -11.72 -12.17
CA PRO A 274 -11.80 -12.77 -12.34
C PRO A 274 -10.51 -12.49 -11.53
N LYS A 275 -10.00 -13.51 -10.84
CA LYS A 275 -8.85 -13.38 -9.92
C LYS A 275 -7.61 -12.80 -10.60
N ASP A 276 -7.33 -13.20 -11.85
CA ASP A 276 -6.23 -12.68 -12.65
C ASP A 276 -6.34 -11.18 -12.94
N LYS A 277 -7.58 -10.70 -13.13
CA LYS A 277 -7.89 -9.28 -13.30
C LYS A 277 -7.70 -8.49 -12.01
N ASP A 278 -8.23 -9.00 -10.92
CA ASP A 278 -8.10 -8.40 -9.59
C ASP A 278 -6.63 -8.27 -9.20
N GLU A 279 -5.87 -9.37 -9.27
CA GLU A 279 -4.43 -9.36 -9.00
C GLU A 279 -3.61 -8.44 -9.93
N MET A 280 -4.02 -8.32 -11.19
CA MET A 280 -3.35 -7.42 -12.13
C MET A 280 -3.56 -5.95 -11.73
N VAL A 281 -4.79 -5.57 -11.36
CA VAL A 281 -5.11 -4.20 -10.94
C VAL A 281 -4.53 -3.90 -9.56
N GLU A 282 -4.53 -4.86 -8.62
CA GLU A 282 -3.88 -4.72 -7.32
C GLU A 282 -2.37 -4.46 -7.46
N ARG A 283 -1.69 -5.21 -8.33
CA ARG A 283 -0.27 -4.94 -8.61
C ARG A 283 -0.05 -3.54 -9.19
N GLU A 284 -0.94 -3.10 -10.07
CA GLU A 284 -0.85 -1.76 -10.63
C GLU A 284 -1.15 -0.68 -9.57
N PHE A 285 -2.11 -0.90 -8.69
CA PHE A 285 -2.40 -0.03 -7.53
C PHE A 285 -1.16 0.11 -6.64
N ASN A 286 -0.53 -1.00 -6.26
CA ASN A 286 0.69 -0.98 -5.44
C ASN A 286 1.83 -0.24 -6.16
N ARG A 287 1.99 -0.44 -7.47
CA ARG A 287 2.98 0.29 -8.27
C ARG A 287 2.74 1.79 -8.32
N LEU A 288 1.47 2.21 -8.37
CA LEU A 288 1.11 3.63 -8.29
C LEU A 288 1.46 4.22 -6.93
N LEU A 289 1.21 3.51 -5.84
CA LEU A 289 1.59 3.93 -4.49
C LEU A 289 3.11 4.02 -4.33
N GLU A 290 3.87 3.03 -4.79
CA GLU A 290 5.34 3.06 -4.81
C GLU A 290 5.88 4.27 -5.58
N ALA A 291 5.28 4.59 -6.74
CA ALA A 291 5.67 5.75 -7.52
C ALA A 291 5.38 7.07 -6.76
N THR A 292 4.26 7.17 -6.04
CA THR A 292 3.96 8.36 -5.22
C THR A 292 4.89 8.47 -4.00
N SER A 293 5.24 7.34 -3.37
CA SER A 293 6.23 7.30 -2.30
C SER A 293 7.61 7.75 -2.79
N TYR A 294 8.02 7.31 -3.98
CA TYR A 294 9.26 7.78 -4.63
C TYR A 294 9.24 9.31 -4.88
N LEU A 295 8.13 9.85 -5.40
CA LEU A 295 7.95 11.30 -5.58
C LEU A 295 8.10 12.06 -4.27
N SER A 296 7.55 11.52 -3.17
CA SER A 296 7.60 12.13 -1.85
C SER A 296 8.97 12.09 -1.20
N HIS A 297 9.58 10.89 -1.13
CA HIS A 297 10.75 10.64 -0.30
C HIS A 297 12.08 10.84 -1.04
N GLN A 298 12.11 10.56 -2.34
CA GLN A 298 13.33 10.68 -3.14
C GLN A 298 13.43 12.02 -3.88
N LEU A 299 12.31 12.55 -4.37
CA LEU A 299 12.29 13.79 -5.13
C LEU A 299 11.79 15.00 -4.33
N ASP A 300 11.37 14.80 -3.07
CA ASP A 300 10.81 15.84 -2.17
C ASP A 300 9.67 16.66 -2.81
N PHE A 301 8.85 15.99 -3.62
CA PHE A 301 7.75 16.62 -4.39
C PHE A 301 6.50 16.85 -3.53
N ASN A 302 6.71 17.28 -2.28
CA ASN A 302 5.66 17.40 -1.27
C ASN A 302 4.92 18.74 -1.30
N TYR A 303 5.40 19.70 -2.08
CA TYR A 303 4.84 21.04 -2.13
C TYR A 303 4.79 21.57 -3.57
N VAL A 304 3.70 22.25 -3.93
CA VAL A 304 3.52 22.95 -5.21
C VAL A 304 3.44 24.44 -4.99
N ASN A 305 4.13 25.21 -5.79
CA ASN A 305 4.04 26.66 -5.80
C ASN A 305 2.68 27.11 -6.35
N SER A 306 1.84 27.71 -5.52
CA SER A 306 0.57 28.30 -5.94
C SER A 306 0.80 29.77 -6.32
N GLY A 307 0.93 30.06 -7.62
CA GLY A 307 0.78 31.42 -8.08
C GLY A 307 1.86 31.95 -9.00
N SER A 308 1.42 32.51 -10.10
CA SER A 308 2.15 33.40 -10.99
C SER A 308 2.27 34.78 -10.31
N GLY A 309 3.50 35.19 -9.95
CA GLY A 309 3.90 36.60 -9.79
C GLY A 309 3.44 37.28 -8.50
N GLY A 310 4.34 37.41 -7.56
CA GLY A 310 4.21 38.29 -6.41
C GLY A 310 4.99 37.77 -5.19
N GLN A 311 5.73 38.63 -4.52
CA GLN A 311 6.53 38.37 -3.32
C GLN A 311 5.71 37.70 -2.20
N GLY A 312 5.78 36.36 -2.14
CA GLY A 312 5.14 35.54 -1.14
C GLY A 312 4.96 34.14 -1.72
N SER A 313 5.92 33.24 -1.51
CA SER A 313 5.84 31.85 -1.95
C SER A 313 4.74 31.14 -1.13
N ASN A 314 3.50 31.19 -1.60
CA ASN A 314 2.45 30.31 -1.11
C ASN A 314 2.69 28.90 -1.63
N THR A 315 3.50 28.13 -0.92
CA THR A 315 3.65 26.69 -1.16
C THR A 315 2.45 25.97 -0.59
N ARG A 316 1.78 25.17 -1.43
CA ARG A 316 0.67 24.32 -1.00
C ARG A 316 1.16 22.88 -0.89
N PRO A 317 0.83 22.16 0.21
CA PRO A 317 1.16 20.75 0.31
C PRO A 317 0.42 19.94 -0.77
N VAL A 318 1.10 18.92 -1.31
CA VAL A 318 0.53 17.98 -2.26
C VAL A 318 -0.21 16.89 -1.51
N SER A 319 -1.41 16.54 -1.97
CA SER A 319 -2.14 15.38 -1.45
C SER A 319 -1.75 14.10 -2.19
N LEU A 320 -1.97 12.95 -1.54
CA LEU A 320 -1.79 11.64 -2.15
C LEU A 320 -2.62 11.51 -3.43
N GLY A 321 -3.89 11.96 -3.41
CA GLY A 321 -4.77 11.91 -4.58
C GLY A 321 -4.24 12.73 -5.77
N GLN A 322 -3.66 13.91 -5.53
CA GLN A 322 -3.02 14.69 -6.59
C GLN A 322 -1.80 13.97 -7.20
N ALA A 323 -0.96 13.37 -6.36
CA ALA A 323 0.21 12.64 -6.81
C ALA A 323 -0.18 11.40 -7.63
N LEU A 324 -1.16 10.62 -7.18
CA LEU A 324 -1.72 9.49 -7.91
C LEU A 324 -2.27 9.91 -9.28
N GLU A 325 -3.02 11.01 -9.34
CA GLU A 325 -3.54 11.54 -10.60
C GLU A 325 -2.41 11.91 -11.58
N TRP A 326 -1.34 12.53 -11.11
CA TRP A 326 -0.18 12.83 -11.95
C TRP A 326 0.51 11.58 -12.47
N VAL A 327 0.72 10.57 -11.62
CA VAL A 327 1.34 9.30 -12.04
C VAL A 327 0.47 8.60 -13.07
N ILE A 328 -0.85 8.54 -12.88
CA ILE A 328 -1.79 7.95 -13.85
C ILE A 328 -1.71 8.69 -15.19
N ARG A 329 -1.75 10.01 -15.19
CA ARG A 329 -1.61 10.82 -16.42
C ARG A 329 -0.30 10.57 -17.15
N LEU A 330 0.81 10.39 -16.41
CA LEU A 330 2.09 10.03 -16.99
C LEU A 330 2.05 8.65 -17.67
N GLN A 331 1.39 7.66 -17.06
CA GLN A 331 1.21 6.34 -17.66
C GLN A 331 0.35 6.41 -18.94
N GLU A 332 -0.75 7.16 -18.93
CA GLU A 332 -1.61 7.39 -20.10
C GLU A 332 -0.84 8.10 -21.24
N GLN A 333 -0.03 9.11 -20.91
CA GLN A 333 0.85 9.76 -21.88
C GLN A 333 1.88 8.80 -22.44
N GLY A 334 2.46 7.93 -21.63
CA GLY A 334 3.41 6.90 -22.06
C GLY A 334 2.78 5.91 -23.06
N VAL A 335 1.52 5.51 -22.83
CA VAL A 335 0.77 4.68 -23.80
C VAL A 335 0.62 5.40 -25.13
N LYS A 336 0.15 6.66 -25.12
CA LYS A 336 -0.01 7.46 -26.33
C LYS A 336 1.31 7.67 -27.08
N GLN A 337 2.40 7.90 -26.35
CA GLN A 337 3.73 8.05 -26.95
C GLN A 337 4.17 6.75 -27.65
N ARG A 338 3.95 5.58 -27.04
CA ARG A 338 4.24 4.28 -27.65
C ARG A 338 3.42 4.06 -28.93
N GLN A 339 2.13 4.39 -28.91
CA GLN A 339 1.27 4.32 -30.09
C GLN A 339 1.77 5.22 -31.24
N VAL A 340 2.09 6.48 -30.93
CA VAL A 340 2.63 7.42 -31.91
C VAL A 340 3.96 6.94 -32.49
N ALA A 341 4.85 6.39 -31.65
CA ALA A 341 6.12 5.82 -32.11
C ALA A 341 5.90 4.61 -33.02
N HIS A 342 4.99 3.71 -32.65
CA HIS A 342 4.61 2.56 -33.45
C HIS A 342 4.05 2.97 -34.81
N LEU A 343 3.06 3.90 -34.86
CA LEU A 343 2.50 4.40 -36.10
C LEU A 343 3.55 5.09 -36.98
N ARG A 344 4.47 5.85 -36.39
CA ARG A 344 5.59 6.46 -37.16
C ARG A 344 6.50 5.41 -37.77
N SER A 345 6.78 4.32 -37.06
CA SER A 345 7.59 3.19 -37.55
C SER A 345 6.88 2.50 -38.72
N VAL A 346 5.59 2.21 -38.59
CA VAL A 346 4.78 1.62 -39.69
C VAL A 346 4.77 2.53 -40.90
N LEU A 347 4.47 3.81 -40.75
CA LEU A 347 4.46 4.78 -41.85
C LEU A 347 5.83 4.91 -42.54
N SER A 348 6.91 4.91 -41.78
CA SER A 348 8.28 4.94 -42.30
C SER A 348 8.59 3.72 -43.18
N LEU A 349 8.22 2.52 -42.69
CA LEU A 349 8.41 1.27 -43.44
C LEU A 349 7.54 1.21 -44.70
N GLN A 350 6.27 1.63 -44.60
CA GLN A 350 5.40 1.74 -45.76
C GLN A 350 5.95 2.71 -46.83
N GLY A 351 6.46 3.88 -46.42
CA GLY A 351 7.12 4.83 -47.33
C GLY A 351 8.36 4.24 -47.99
N ARG A 352 9.16 3.46 -47.25
CA ARG A 352 10.31 2.73 -47.84
C ARG A 352 9.85 1.66 -48.81
N LEU A 353 8.79 0.92 -48.49
CA LEU A 353 8.23 -0.11 -49.35
C LEU A 353 7.77 0.49 -50.69
N VAL A 354 7.00 1.58 -50.67
CA VAL A 354 6.54 2.30 -51.84
C VAL A 354 7.72 2.80 -52.69
N THR A 355 8.74 3.37 -52.03
CA THR A 355 9.95 3.83 -52.73
C THR A 355 10.70 2.68 -53.40
N ASN A 356 10.81 1.55 -52.70
CA ASN A 356 11.44 0.34 -53.23
C ASN A 356 10.67 -0.22 -54.45
N GLN A 357 9.34 -0.28 -54.34
CA GLN A 357 8.46 -0.72 -55.47
C GLN A 357 8.60 0.18 -56.70
N HIS A 358 8.61 1.50 -56.53
CA HIS A 358 8.84 2.43 -57.65
C HIS A 358 10.21 2.19 -58.31
N ARG A 359 11.29 1.94 -57.54
CA ARG A 359 12.60 1.58 -58.08
C ARG A 359 12.56 0.25 -58.85
N MET A 360 11.88 -0.75 -58.30
CA MET A 360 11.71 -2.05 -58.96
C MET A 360 10.97 -1.89 -60.31
N ILE A 361 9.90 -1.11 -60.34
CA ILE A 361 9.19 -0.81 -61.60
C ILE A 361 10.13 -0.19 -62.64
N SER A 362 10.91 0.82 -62.25
CA SER A 362 11.88 1.48 -63.11
C SER A 362 12.97 0.54 -63.63
N ILE A 363 13.46 -0.38 -62.78
CA ILE A 363 14.43 -1.40 -63.20
C ILE A 363 13.77 -2.43 -64.13
N MET A 364 12.53 -2.80 -63.91
CA MET A 364 11.77 -3.70 -64.75
C MET A 364 11.64 -3.12 -66.17
N ASP A 365 11.25 -1.84 -66.28
CA ASP A 365 11.17 -1.14 -67.58
C ASP A 365 12.54 -1.14 -68.25
N ARG A 366 13.61 -0.85 -67.51
CA ARG A 366 14.99 -0.89 -68.00
C ARG A 366 15.42 -2.29 -68.46
N LEU A 367 15.06 -3.34 -67.73
CA LEU A 367 15.32 -4.73 -68.09
C LEU A 367 14.60 -5.11 -69.38
N VAL A 368 13.34 -4.72 -69.52
CA VAL A 368 12.56 -4.97 -70.75
C VAL A 368 13.23 -4.30 -71.94
N GLU A 369 13.63 -3.04 -71.86
CA GLU A 369 14.29 -2.30 -72.91
C GLU A 369 15.68 -2.86 -73.26
N LEU A 370 16.51 -3.17 -72.25
CA LEU A 370 17.83 -3.80 -72.43
C LEU A 370 17.72 -5.20 -73.09
N ASN A 371 16.74 -5.98 -72.72
CA ASN A 371 16.48 -7.28 -73.28
C ASN A 371 16.03 -7.19 -74.73
N LYS A 372 15.17 -6.22 -75.08
CA LYS A 372 14.76 -5.92 -76.44
C LYS A 372 15.98 -5.56 -77.31
N GLN A 373 16.78 -4.59 -76.88
CA GLN A 373 17.99 -4.16 -77.59
C GLN A 373 19.00 -5.30 -77.75
N TYR A 374 19.17 -6.12 -76.73
CA TYR A 374 20.04 -7.32 -76.78
C TYR A 374 19.56 -8.31 -77.84
N LYS A 375 18.25 -8.59 -77.94
CA LYS A 375 17.64 -9.51 -78.89
C LYS A 375 17.81 -8.99 -80.30
N GLU A 376 17.45 -7.69 -80.54
CA GLU A 376 17.60 -7.04 -81.90
C GLU A 376 19.04 -7.09 -82.38
N MET A 377 20.02 -6.82 -81.49
CA MET A 377 21.44 -6.91 -81.85
C MET A 377 21.93 -8.34 -82.07
N THR A 378 21.36 -9.33 -81.38
CA THR A 378 21.72 -10.74 -81.58
C THR A 378 21.17 -11.26 -82.91
N GLU A 379 19.96 -10.85 -83.28
CA GLU A 379 19.36 -11.22 -84.57
C GLU A 379 20.08 -10.58 -85.79
N SER A 380 20.53 -9.30 -85.65
CA SER A 380 21.32 -8.62 -86.65
C SER A 380 22.74 -9.21 -86.81
N LYS A 381 23.28 -9.91 -85.89
CA LYS A 381 24.62 -10.52 -85.84
C LYS A 381 24.78 -11.71 -86.83
N LEU A 382 23.70 -12.22 -87.37
CA LEU A 382 23.71 -13.30 -88.38
C LEU A 382 24.30 -12.90 -89.71
N GLN A 383 24.63 -11.62 -89.95
CA GLN A 383 25.07 -11.13 -91.30
C GLN A 383 26.51 -10.62 -91.38
N THR A 384 27.20 -10.18 -90.28
CA THR A 384 28.60 -9.68 -90.35
C THR A 384 29.33 -9.85 -89.01
N ARG A 385 30.59 -10.34 -89.00
CA ARG A 385 31.47 -10.37 -87.82
C ARG A 385 32.16 -8.99 -87.70
N ASP A 386 31.59 -8.08 -86.94
CA ASP A 386 32.25 -6.83 -86.59
C ASP A 386 32.60 -6.85 -85.07
N ILE A 387 33.90 -6.59 -84.77
CA ILE A 387 34.44 -6.60 -83.38
C ILE A 387 33.76 -5.55 -82.50
N THR A 388 33.39 -4.41 -83.13
CA THR A 388 32.73 -3.32 -82.45
C THR A 388 31.30 -3.69 -81.99
N GLN A 389 30.60 -4.45 -82.81
CA GLN A 389 29.25 -4.96 -82.47
C GLN A 389 29.33 -6.01 -81.39
N GLU A 390 30.36 -6.83 -81.38
CA GLU A 390 30.58 -7.83 -80.29
C GLU A 390 30.88 -7.15 -78.96
N PHE A 391 31.67 -6.07 -78.95
CA PHE A 391 31.94 -5.26 -77.77
C PHE A 391 30.65 -4.63 -77.18
N VAL A 392 29.84 -4.02 -78.02
CA VAL A 392 28.54 -3.39 -77.65
C VAL A 392 27.59 -4.44 -77.11
N LEU A 393 27.51 -5.64 -77.70
CA LEU A 393 26.68 -6.76 -77.26
C LEU A 393 27.10 -7.23 -75.84
N ARG A 394 28.41 -7.40 -75.64
CA ARG A 394 28.96 -7.76 -74.30
C ARG A 394 28.71 -6.65 -73.28
N SER A 395 28.74 -5.38 -73.66
CA SER A 395 28.38 -4.27 -72.76
C SER A 395 26.91 -4.34 -72.39
N LYS A 396 26.01 -4.56 -73.34
CA LYS A 396 24.58 -4.71 -73.06
C LYS A 396 24.26 -5.90 -72.17
N LEU A 397 24.97 -7.03 -72.34
CA LEU A 397 24.85 -8.21 -71.48
C LEU A 397 25.28 -7.90 -70.06
N ARG A 398 26.36 -7.11 -69.83
CA ARG A 398 26.77 -6.64 -68.51
C ARG A 398 25.73 -5.72 -67.89
N ASP A 399 25.18 -4.79 -68.67
CA ASP A 399 24.16 -3.88 -68.19
C ASP A 399 22.90 -4.64 -67.77
N LEU A 400 22.48 -5.64 -68.53
CA LEU A 400 21.38 -6.51 -68.21
C LEU A 400 21.65 -7.33 -66.95
N HIS A 401 22.85 -7.92 -66.82
CA HIS A 401 23.24 -8.64 -65.60
C HIS A 401 23.28 -7.75 -64.35
N ASN A 402 23.78 -6.50 -64.50
CA ASN A 402 23.80 -5.55 -63.41
C ASN A 402 22.38 -5.13 -62.98
N ALA A 403 21.49 -4.92 -63.94
CA ALA A 403 20.10 -4.59 -63.67
C ALA A 403 19.33 -5.77 -63.01
N CYS A 404 19.60 -7.01 -63.42
CA CYS A 404 19.07 -8.20 -62.70
C CYS A 404 19.58 -8.27 -61.26
N LYS A 405 20.87 -8.06 -61.04
CA LYS A 405 21.44 -8.06 -59.71
C LYS A 405 20.86 -6.95 -58.82
N GLU A 406 20.63 -5.77 -59.37
CA GLU A 406 19.96 -4.66 -58.67
C GLU A 406 18.49 -5.01 -58.34
N TRP A 407 17.78 -5.68 -59.26
CA TRP A 407 16.44 -6.20 -58.99
C TRP A 407 16.41 -7.20 -57.84
N ASP A 408 17.33 -8.17 -57.83
CA ASP A 408 17.40 -9.17 -56.75
C ASP A 408 17.64 -8.53 -55.40
N GLN A 409 18.55 -7.53 -55.32
CA GLN A 409 18.82 -6.78 -54.09
C GLN A 409 17.58 -6.01 -53.60
N LEU A 410 16.82 -5.38 -54.50
CA LEU A 410 15.59 -4.69 -54.12
C LEU A 410 14.49 -5.64 -53.73
N SER A 411 14.40 -6.81 -54.36
CA SER A 411 13.47 -7.87 -54.00
C SER A 411 13.73 -8.39 -52.59
N ASP A 412 14.98 -8.59 -52.21
CA ASP A 412 15.34 -9.02 -50.87
C ASP A 412 15.10 -7.94 -49.82
N GLN A 413 15.37 -6.66 -50.17
CA GLN A 413 15.00 -5.51 -49.32
C GLN A 413 13.49 -5.40 -49.14
N GLN A 414 12.69 -5.68 -50.18
CA GLN A 414 11.23 -5.69 -50.05
C GLN A 414 10.75 -6.73 -49.04
N LYS A 415 11.25 -7.98 -49.15
CA LYS A 415 10.91 -9.06 -48.23
C LYS A 415 11.24 -8.70 -46.78
N GLU A 416 12.42 -8.07 -46.58
CA GLU A 416 12.82 -7.62 -45.24
C GLU A 416 11.88 -6.54 -44.65
N ILE A 417 11.47 -5.57 -45.49
CA ILE A 417 10.54 -4.51 -45.08
C ILE A 417 9.17 -5.08 -44.79
N GLU A 418 8.66 -5.99 -45.64
CA GLU A 418 7.37 -6.67 -45.46
C GLU A 418 7.35 -7.51 -44.18
N ALA A 419 8.41 -8.26 -43.90
CA ALA A 419 8.53 -9.04 -42.65
C ALA A 419 8.49 -8.15 -41.41
N LYS A 420 9.20 -7.01 -41.42
CA LYS A 420 9.15 -6.05 -40.32
C LYS A 420 7.79 -5.38 -40.15
N LEU A 421 7.08 -5.08 -41.25
CA LEU A 421 5.73 -4.58 -41.18
C LEU A 421 4.78 -5.60 -40.56
N GLN A 422 4.87 -6.84 -41.00
CA GLN A 422 4.06 -7.93 -40.46
C GLN A 422 4.31 -8.15 -38.97
N GLU A 423 5.56 -8.06 -38.50
CA GLU A 423 5.91 -8.14 -37.09
C GLU A 423 5.26 -7.00 -36.27
N LEU A 424 5.35 -5.76 -36.77
CA LEU A 424 4.73 -4.61 -36.10
C LEU A 424 3.20 -4.70 -36.07
N GLU A 425 2.57 -5.17 -37.15
CA GLU A 425 1.12 -5.34 -37.24
C GLU A 425 0.61 -6.48 -36.35
N ALA A 426 1.41 -7.54 -36.14
CA ALA A 426 1.06 -8.65 -35.26
C ALA A 426 1.07 -8.30 -33.78
N SER A 427 1.83 -7.28 -33.37
CA SER A 427 2.02 -6.90 -31.97
C SER A 427 1.87 -5.38 -31.76
N PRO A 428 0.69 -4.81 -32.01
CA PRO A 428 0.45 -3.39 -31.76
C PRO A 428 0.51 -3.08 -30.26
N PRO A 429 1.00 -1.90 -29.85
CA PRO A 429 0.95 -1.48 -28.47
C PRO A 429 -0.49 -1.31 -27.99
N SER A 430 -0.73 -1.48 -26.67
CA SER A 430 -2.05 -1.29 -26.07
C SER A 430 -2.63 0.10 -26.40
N ASP A 431 -3.94 0.14 -26.65
CA ASP A 431 -4.66 1.40 -26.94
C ASP A 431 -4.93 2.23 -25.70
N VAL A 432 -5.01 1.58 -24.53
CA VAL A 432 -5.34 2.22 -23.26
C VAL A 432 -4.39 1.75 -22.17
N TYR A 433 -4.20 2.58 -21.16
CA TYR A 433 -3.43 2.22 -19.97
C TYR A 433 -4.18 1.17 -19.14
N LEU A 434 -5.43 1.45 -18.81
CA LEU A 434 -6.36 0.54 -18.14
C LEU A 434 -7.70 0.54 -18.88
N SER A 435 -8.30 -0.62 -19.05
CA SER A 435 -9.66 -0.70 -19.58
C SER A 435 -10.66 -0.05 -18.62
N SER A 436 -11.87 0.23 -19.08
CA SER A 436 -12.93 0.81 -18.22
C SER A 436 -13.24 -0.08 -17.00
N LYS A 437 -13.22 -1.40 -17.16
CA LYS A 437 -13.41 -2.34 -16.05
C LYS A 437 -12.22 -2.36 -15.10
N ASP A 438 -10.99 -2.37 -15.61
CA ASP A 438 -9.78 -2.32 -14.78
C ASP A 438 -9.73 -1.02 -13.97
N ARG A 439 -10.22 0.09 -14.55
CA ARG A 439 -10.33 1.37 -13.86
C ARG A 439 -11.36 1.33 -12.72
N GLN A 440 -12.49 0.65 -12.89
CA GLN A 440 -13.48 0.48 -11.82
C GLN A 440 -12.90 -0.33 -10.64
N ILE A 441 -12.11 -1.37 -10.92
CA ILE A 441 -11.42 -2.13 -9.88
C ILE A 441 -10.38 -1.24 -9.17
N LEU A 442 -9.62 -0.45 -9.92
CA LEU A 442 -8.67 0.50 -9.34
C LEU A 442 -9.36 1.55 -8.45
N ASP A 443 -10.52 2.06 -8.88
CA ASP A 443 -11.32 3.00 -8.10
C ASP A 443 -11.84 2.36 -6.80
N TRP A 444 -12.12 1.04 -6.80
CA TRP A 444 -12.41 0.31 -5.58
C TRP A 444 -11.22 0.30 -4.61
N HIS A 445 -9.99 0.05 -5.10
CA HIS A 445 -8.79 0.11 -4.25
C HIS A 445 -8.57 1.51 -3.66
N PHE A 446 -8.81 2.56 -4.44
CA PHE A 446 -8.78 3.93 -3.92
C PHE A 446 -9.83 4.17 -2.85
N ALA A 447 -11.06 3.73 -3.07
CA ALA A 447 -12.14 3.84 -2.08
C ALA A 447 -11.83 3.05 -0.80
N ASN A 448 -11.21 1.87 -0.91
CA ASN A 448 -10.77 1.08 0.24
C ASN A 448 -9.68 1.82 1.06
N LEU A 449 -8.74 2.49 0.38
CA LEU A 449 -7.74 3.32 1.05
C LEU A 449 -8.36 4.54 1.72
N GLU A 450 -9.35 5.18 1.09
CA GLU A 450 -10.14 6.27 1.69
C GLU A 450 -10.92 5.80 2.92
N PHE A 451 -11.51 4.60 2.85
CA PHE A 451 -12.19 3.99 3.99
C PHE A 451 -11.22 3.75 5.15
N ALA A 452 -10.04 3.17 4.90
CA ALA A 452 -9.04 2.91 5.93
C ALA A 452 -8.58 4.19 6.64
N ASN A 453 -8.43 5.29 5.89
CA ASN A 453 -8.00 6.59 6.42
C ASN A 453 -9.17 7.49 6.89
N ALA A 454 -10.42 7.06 6.70
CA ALA A 454 -11.65 7.81 7.00
C ALA A 454 -11.67 9.22 6.38
N THR A 455 -11.06 9.39 5.22
CA THR A 455 -11.02 10.67 4.48
C THR A 455 -10.70 10.42 3.01
N SER A 456 -11.01 11.40 2.14
CA SER A 456 -10.66 11.30 0.72
C SER A 456 -9.15 11.44 0.48
N LEU A 457 -8.65 10.80 -0.58
CA LEU A 457 -7.25 10.86 -0.99
C LEU A 457 -6.77 12.30 -1.25
N SER A 458 -7.69 13.21 -1.62
CA SER A 458 -7.39 14.61 -1.81
C SER A 458 -7.04 15.35 -0.51
N ASN A 459 -7.38 14.80 0.65
CA ASN A 459 -7.11 15.34 1.98
C ASN A 459 -5.96 14.63 2.69
N LEU A 460 -5.47 13.52 2.16
CA LEU A 460 -4.31 12.82 2.70
C LEU A 460 -3.02 13.51 2.29
N SER A 461 -2.10 13.68 3.23
CA SER A 461 -0.78 14.24 2.96
C SER A 461 0.06 13.24 2.18
N LEU A 462 0.63 13.64 1.03
CA LEU A 462 1.58 12.81 0.30
C LEU A 462 2.78 12.41 1.15
N LYS A 463 3.23 13.28 2.04
CA LYS A 463 4.43 13.07 2.87
C LYS A 463 4.20 12.14 4.06
N HIS A 464 2.96 12.00 4.53
CA HIS A 464 2.71 11.43 5.86
C HIS A 464 1.59 10.37 5.89
N TRP A 465 1.05 9.96 4.75
CA TRP A 465 -0.08 9.03 4.68
C TRP A 465 0.27 7.61 5.10
N ASP A 466 1.53 7.22 4.95
CA ASP A 466 2.09 5.89 5.18
C ASP A 466 2.90 5.77 6.50
N GLN A 467 2.76 6.73 7.41
CA GLN A 467 3.55 6.76 8.66
C GLN A 467 3.23 5.63 9.65
N ASP A 468 2.11 4.98 9.52
CA ASP A 468 1.64 3.88 10.36
C ASP A 468 1.84 2.49 9.75
N ASP A 469 2.33 2.38 8.51
CA ASP A 469 2.58 1.10 7.83
C ASP A 469 3.54 0.19 8.61
N ASP A 470 4.51 0.76 9.32
CA ASP A 470 5.45 0.04 10.18
C ASP A 470 4.78 -0.76 11.32
N PHE A 471 3.49 -0.54 11.60
CA PHE A 471 2.75 -1.18 12.69
C PHE A 471 1.80 -2.29 12.24
N GLU A 472 1.61 -2.50 10.94
CA GLU A 472 0.76 -3.56 10.38
C GLU A 472 1.43 -4.94 10.36
N PHE A 473 2.16 -5.28 11.42
CA PHE A 473 3.00 -6.47 11.46
C PHE A 473 2.23 -7.79 11.53
N THR A 474 1.01 -7.80 12.09
CA THR A 474 0.24 -9.04 12.34
C THR A 474 -1.16 -9.04 11.70
N GLY A 475 -1.39 -8.14 10.76
CA GLY A 475 -2.69 -7.96 10.12
C GLY A 475 -3.73 -7.27 11.02
N SER A 476 -4.86 -6.95 10.44
CA SER A 476 -5.92 -6.20 11.10
C SER A 476 -6.90 -7.09 11.85
N HIS A 477 -7.39 -6.61 12.98
CA HIS A 477 -8.35 -7.31 13.84
C HIS A 477 -9.57 -6.43 14.15
N LEU A 478 -10.75 -7.04 14.22
CA LEU A 478 -11.98 -6.39 14.65
C LEU A 478 -12.15 -6.50 16.17
N THR A 479 -12.62 -5.42 16.78
CA THR A 479 -12.99 -5.39 18.21
C THR A 479 -14.48 -5.56 18.39
N GLY A 480 -14.91 -6.36 19.39
CA GLY A 480 -16.33 -6.52 19.70
C GLY A 480 -16.91 -5.43 20.60
N GLU A 481 -16.09 -4.76 21.44
CA GLU A 481 -16.57 -3.83 22.45
C GLU A 481 -15.53 -2.78 22.88
N PHE A 482 -15.07 -1.96 21.97
CA PHE A 482 -13.97 -1.03 22.28
C PHE A 482 -14.30 -0.04 23.41
N THR A 483 -15.55 0.42 23.49
CA THR A 483 -15.99 1.35 24.56
C THR A 483 -15.97 0.70 25.93
N TYR A 484 -16.13 -0.63 26.04
CA TYR A 484 -16.05 -1.34 27.32
C TYR A 484 -14.67 -1.19 27.97
N CYS A 485 -13.61 -1.15 27.17
CA CYS A 485 -12.26 -0.83 27.63
C CYS A 485 -12.22 0.51 28.38
N LEU A 486 -12.86 1.54 27.82
CA LEU A 486 -12.91 2.89 28.40
C LEU A 486 -13.79 2.93 29.66
N TYR A 487 -14.91 2.22 29.68
CA TYR A 487 -15.75 2.12 30.87
C TYR A 487 -15.04 1.37 32.01
N LYS A 488 -14.36 0.29 31.73
CA LYS A 488 -13.59 -0.45 32.73
C LYS A 488 -12.42 0.37 33.28
N SER A 489 -11.78 1.16 32.42
CA SER A 489 -10.83 2.20 32.83
C SER A 489 -11.49 3.21 33.77
N ARG A 490 -12.72 3.67 33.47
CA ARG A 490 -13.48 4.60 34.31
C ARG A 490 -13.73 4.05 35.73
N ILE A 491 -13.98 2.74 35.86
CA ILE A 491 -14.17 2.10 37.19
C ILE A 491 -12.88 2.17 38.02
N ASN A 492 -11.72 2.07 37.41
CA ASN A 492 -10.42 2.26 38.08
C ASN A 492 -10.12 3.76 38.38
N PHE A 493 -10.86 4.70 37.81
CA PHE A 493 -10.77 6.14 38.05
C PHE A 493 -11.65 6.62 39.21
N GLN A 494 -11.86 5.86 40.26
CA GLN A 494 -12.74 6.22 41.40
C GLN A 494 -12.46 7.59 42.02
N ARG A 495 -11.38 8.28 41.62
CA ARG A 495 -10.99 9.62 42.09
C ARG A 495 -10.83 10.66 40.99
N ILE A 496 -11.18 10.34 39.73
CA ILE A 496 -11.19 11.32 38.63
C ILE A 496 -12.64 11.80 38.45
N ALA A 497 -12.86 13.08 38.64
CA ALA A 497 -14.14 13.69 38.32
C ALA A 497 -14.21 13.90 36.80
N ILE A 498 -15.11 13.19 36.11
CA ILE A 498 -15.45 13.46 34.70
C ILE A 498 -16.71 14.31 34.72
N LEU A 499 -16.57 15.57 34.32
CA LEU A 499 -17.69 16.48 34.21
C LEU A 499 -18.19 16.49 32.76
N GLU A 500 -19.36 15.91 32.54
CA GLU A 500 -20.05 15.93 31.26
C GLU A 500 -20.78 17.24 31.03
N ASN A 501 -21.08 17.58 29.79
CA ASN A 501 -21.67 18.87 29.40
C ASN A 501 -22.90 19.30 30.23
N SER A 502 -23.75 18.35 30.59
CA SER A 502 -24.91 18.60 31.48
C SER A 502 -24.52 19.03 32.89
N GLN A 503 -23.33 18.66 33.34
CA GLN A 503 -22.80 19.03 34.67
C GLN A 503 -21.97 20.31 34.59
N ILE A 504 -21.23 20.53 33.49
CA ILE A 504 -20.41 21.73 33.26
C ILE A 504 -21.31 22.97 33.25
N ARG A 505 -22.50 22.92 32.62
CA ARG A 505 -23.48 24.03 32.57
C ARG A 505 -24.05 24.43 33.94
N ARG A 506 -23.80 23.65 34.99
CA ARG A 506 -24.22 24.04 36.38
C ARG A 506 -23.13 24.81 37.12
N TYR A 507 -21.91 24.89 36.60
CA TYR A 507 -20.75 25.52 37.23
C TYR A 507 -20.22 26.74 36.45
N VAL A 508 -20.78 27.01 35.25
CA VAL A 508 -20.60 28.25 34.47
C VAL A 508 -21.86 29.06 34.51
#